data_d5ad1b2f05e030644bc9a07bb89591f5
#
_entry.id   d5ad1b2f05e030644bc9a07bb89591f5
#
_cell.length_a   1.000
_cell.length_b   1.000
_cell.length_c   1.000
_cell.angle_alpha   90.00
_cell.angle_beta   90.00
_cell.angle_gamma   90.00
#
_symmetry.space_group_name_H-M   'P 1'
#
loop_
_entity.id
_entity.type
_entity.pdbx_description
1 polymer ?
#
loop_
_entity_poly.entity_id
_entity_poly.type
_entity_poly.pdbx_seq_one_letter_code
_entity_poly.pdbx_strand_id
1 'polypeptide(L)'
;MSDDTTATRRRVLAGVGATVALAGCPDGNGNGGGEETVTPTDTETDMPTDTPTMTASARVRVAHMSPNAPNVDVYVDGEAVLEDVSFGETSGYLELAADTYTVEITPAGDPDTTVFEGDVSVEAETDYTVAAIGEVGDDVDRSFEPLVLEDDNSDPGDDTARVRAVHASPDAPAVDITAGGEVLFDGVQFGESGSVEVPAGDYTLRVRGDTEENDGDVVAEFDVSLAGGTVYTAFAAGYLNPDDEADPAFDLLVTQDAGT
;
A
#
# COMPACT_ATOMS: atom_id res chain seq x y z
N MET A 1 -17.45 -35.91 -24.24
CA MET A 1 -16.21 -36.46 -24.83
C MET A 1 -15.50 -35.32 -25.48
N SER A 2 -14.52 -34.81 -24.79
CA SER A 2 -13.24 -34.27 -25.23
C SER A 2 -12.61 -33.58 -24.01
N ASP A 3 -11.63 -34.29 -23.46
CA ASP A 3 -10.69 -33.77 -22.45
C ASP A 3 -9.81 -32.73 -23.12
N ASP A 4 -9.57 -31.63 -22.41
CA ASP A 4 -8.43 -30.76 -22.71
C ASP A 4 -7.63 -30.51 -21.46
N THR A 5 -6.45 -31.07 -21.45
CA THR A 5 -5.52 -31.17 -20.33
C THR A 5 -4.65 -29.92 -20.31
N THR A 6 -4.84 -29.06 -19.36
CA THR A 6 -3.97 -27.88 -19.13
C THR A 6 -2.66 -28.32 -18.48
N ALA A 7 -1.58 -28.27 -19.23
CA ALA A 7 -0.23 -28.61 -18.79
C ALA A 7 0.42 -27.47 -18.00
N THR A 8 0.58 -27.67 -16.69
CA THR A 8 1.36 -26.81 -15.79
C THR A 8 2.86 -26.89 -16.10
N ARG A 9 3.45 -25.81 -16.58
CA ARG A 9 4.91 -25.72 -16.78
C ARG A 9 5.60 -25.26 -15.50
N ARG A 10 6.18 -26.22 -14.77
CA ARG A 10 7.15 -25.96 -13.71
C ARG A 10 8.49 -25.60 -14.35
N ARG A 11 9.00 -24.40 -14.10
CA ARG A 11 10.39 -24.04 -14.40
C ARG A 11 11.27 -24.46 -13.23
N VAL A 12 12.16 -25.42 -13.49
CA VAL A 12 13.24 -25.84 -12.58
C VAL A 12 14.44 -24.95 -12.88
N LEU A 13 14.90 -24.15 -11.89
CA LEU A 13 16.20 -23.48 -11.96
C LEU A 13 17.27 -24.48 -11.53
N ALA A 14 18.17 -24.82 -12.47
CA ALA A 14 19.38 -25.59 -12.19
C ALA A 14 20.47 -24.64 -11.66
N GLY A 15 20.93 -24.88 -10.42
CA GLY A 15 22.08 -24.20 -9.85
C GLY A 15 23.38 -24.69 -10.51
N VAL A 16 24.25 -23.76 -10.88
CA VAL A 16 25.63 -24.04 -11.32
C VAL A 16 26.56 -23.81 -10.15
N GLY A 17 27.10 -24.88 -9.59
CA GLY A 17 28.15 -24.84 -8.59
C GLY A 17 29.51 -24.62 -9.25
N ALA A 18 30.24 -23.61 -8.83
CA ALA A 18 31.65 -23.40 -9.20
C ALA A 18 32.58 -24.01 -8.14
N THR A 19 33.31 -25.05 -8.53
CA THR A 19 34.38 -25.65 -7.73
C THR A 19 35.68 -24.91 -7.93
N VAL A 20 36.28 -24.38 -6.85
CA VAL A 20 37.62 -23.82 -6.86
C VAL A 20 38.62 -24.96 -6.57
N ALA A 21 39.50 -25.24 -7.50
CA ALA A 21 40.62 -26.17 -7.35
C ALA A 21 41.86 -25.44 -6.80
N LEU A 22 42.37 -25.89 -5.65
CA LEU A 22 43.66 -25.53 -5.13
C LEU A 22 44.72 -26.40 -5.84
N ALA A 23 45.68 -25.78 -6.52
CA ALA A 23 46.88 -26.44 -7.01
C ALA A 23 48.09 -25.99 -6.20
N GLY A 24 48.84 -26.98 -5.72
CA GLY A 24 49.94 -26.86 -4.78
C GLY A 24 51.26 -26.36 -5.37
N CYS A 25 52.16 -26.00 -4.49
CA CYS A 25 53.57 -25.67 -4.71
C CYS A 25 54.42 -26.88 -5.20
N PRO A 26 55.52 -26.60 -5.89
CA PRO A 26 56.73 -27.36 -5.57
C PRO A 26 57.91 -26.46 -5.17
N ASP A 27 58.69 -26.98 -4.23
CA ASP A 27 59.97 -26.49 -3.76
C ASP A 27 61.05 -26.41 -4.85
N GLY A 28 61.92 -25.39 -4.75
CA GLY A 28 63.10 -25.25 -5.54
C GLY A 28 64.14 -24.34 -4.88
N ASN A 29 65.14 -24.99 -4.28
CA ASN A 29 66.31 -24.43 -3.59
C ASN A 29 67.25 -23.70 -4.53
N GLY A 30 67.85 -22.54 -4.12
CA GLY A 30 68.91 -21.85 -4.87
C GLY A 30 69.42 -20.59 -4.19
N ASN A 31 70.53 -20.74 -3.50
CA ASN A 31 71.45 -19.84 -2.79
C ASN A 31 71.92 -18.62 -3.60
N GLY A 32 72.13 -17.43 -2.93
CA GLY A 32 73.01 -16.38 -3.42
C GLY A 32 72.70 -14.95 -2.92
N GLY A 33 73.39 -14.52 -1.92
CA GLY A 33 73.75 -13.22 -1.36
C GLY A 33 73.41 -11.90 -2.04
N GLY A 34 73.11 -10.90 -1.24
CA GLY A 34 73.04 -9.49 -1.56
C GLY A 34 72.16 -8.74 -0.57
N GLU A 35 72.76 -8.17 0.47
CA GLU A 35 72.11 -7.22 1.39
C GLU A 35 71.82 -5.92 0.62
N GLU A 36 70.60 -5.62 0.40
CA GLU A 36 70.15 -4.25 0.26
C GLU A 36 68.92 -4.02 1.11
N THR A 37 69.11 -3.19 2.15
CA THR A 37 68.09 -2.74 3.05
C THR A 37 67.12 -1.80 2.32
N VAL A 38 66.05 -2.28 1.83
CA VAL A 38 64.92 -1.46 1.35
C VAL A 38 63.86 -1.41 2.45
N THR A 39 63.73 -0.25 3.06
CA THR A 39 62.67 0.09 3.98
C THR A 39 61.33 -0.04 3.21
N PRO A 40 60.37 -0.88 3.64
CA PRO A 40 59.05 -0.86 3.06
C PRO A 40 58.37 0.43 3.50
N THR A 41 58.13 1.32 2.55
CA THR A 41 57.14 2.40 2.70
C THR A 41 55.80 1.76 2.66
N ASP A 42 55.16 1.58 3.83
CA ASP A 42 53.74 1.25 3.91
C ASP A 42 52.93 2.38 3.30
N THR A 43 52.60 2.24 2.03
CA THR A 43 51.51 3.02 1.42
C THR A 43 50.23 2.35 1.84
N GLU A 44 49.66 2.78 2.96
CA GLU A 44 48.28 2.49 3.28
C GLU A 44 47.45 3.17 2.18
N THR A 45 47.00 2.37 1.23
CA THR A 45 45.94 2.75 0.31
C THR A 45 44.65 2.70 1.12
N ASP A 46 44.24 3.87 1.63
CA ASP A 46 42.88 4.06 2.11
C ASP A 46 41.93 3.73 0.95
N MET A 47 41.42 2.51 0.93
CA MET A 47 40.24 2.20 0.17
C MET A 47 39.06 2.90 0.85
N PRO A 48 38.38 3.83 0.16
CA PRO A 48 37.13 4.33 0.69
C PRO A 48 36.19 3.11 0.83
N THR A 49 35.87 2.77 2.06
CA THR A 49 34.76 1.87 2.37
C THR A 49 33.51 2.71 2.12
N ASP A 50 33.02 2.72 0.89
CA ASP A 50 31.65 3.13 0.60
C ASP A 50 30.74 2.12 1.30
N THR A 51 30.47 2.38 2.56
CA THR A 51 29.34 1.76 3.24
C THR A 51 28.12 2.30 2.50
N PRO A 52 27.31 1.47 1.83
CA PRO A 52 26.06 1.94 1.25
C PRO A 52 25.26 2.56 2.39
N THR A 53 25.05 3.87 2.31
CA THR A 53 24.10 4.55 3.18
C THR A 53 22.74 3.93 2.79
N MET A 54 22.23 3.05 3.63
CA MET A 54 20.86 2.57 3.49
C MET A 54 19.98 3.81 3.61
N THR A 55 19.48 4.30 2.49
CA THR A 55 18.47 5.36 2.48
C THR A 55 17.25 4.74 3.15
N ALA A 56 16.84 5.28 4.29
CA ALA A 56 15.65 4.79 4.96
C ALA A 56 14.45 4.98 4.02
N SER A 57 13.66 3.92 3.84
CA SER A 57 12.53 3.88 2.91
C SER A 57 11.20 4.09 3.62
N ALA A 58 10.23 4.62 2.89
CA ALA A 58 8.81 4.57 3.20
C ALA A 58 8.19 3.32 2.55
N ARG A 59 7.04 2.90 3.02
CA ARG A 59 6.19 1.93 2.34
C ARG A 59 4.89 2.60 1.91
N VAL A 60 4.54 2.50 0.64
CA VAL A 60 3.36 3.16 0.07
C VAL A 60 2.50 2.14 -0.64
N ARG A 61 1.20 2.15 -0.39
CA ARG A 61 0.22 1.41 -1.20
C ARG A 61 -0.83 2.35 -1.77
N VAL A 62 -1.50 1.91 -2.81
CA VAL A 62 -2.57 2.65 -3.49
C VAL A 62 -3.89 1.93 -3.32
N ALA A 63 -4.95 2.69 -3.06
CA ALA A 63 -6.32 2.20 -3.01
C ALA A 63 -7.17 2.98 -4.03
N HIS A 64 -7.89 2.28 -4.91
CA HIS A 64 -8.77 2.94 -5.89
C HIS A 64 -10.21 2.95 -5.39
N MET A 65 -10.66 4.10 -4.87
CA MET A 65 -11.97 4.28 -4.24
C MET A 65 -12.86 5.31 -4.95
N SER A 66 -12.49 5.74 -6.16
CA SER A 66 -13.27 6.65 -7.01
C SER A 66 -14.28 5.85 -7.83
N PRO A 67 -15.62 5.99 -7.57
CA PRO A 67 -16.60 5.06 -8.14
C PRO A 67 -16.89 5.25 -9.63
N ASN A 68 -16.69 6.46 -10.18
CA ASN A 68 -16.92 6.72 -11.59
C ASN A 68 -15.63 6.75 -12.45
N ALA A 69 -14.47 6.65 -11.81
CA ALA A 69 -13.23 6.55 -12.57
C ALA A 69 -13.12 5.14 -13.20
N PRO A 70 -12.57 5.03 -14.42
CA PRO A 70 -12.21 3.73 -14.98
C PRO A 70 -11.09 3.10 -14.15
N ASN A 71 -10.70 1.87 -14.48
CA ASN A 71 -9.44 1.32 -13.98
C ASN A 71 -8.30 2.30 -14.26
N VAL A 72 -7.33 2.38 -13.37
CA VAL A 72 -6.25 3.38 -13.46
C VAL A 72 -4.88 2.73 -13.49
N ASP A 73 -3.97 3.41 -14.20
CA ASP A 73 -2.53 3.18 -14.13
C ASP A 73 -1.92 4.29 -13.26
N VAL A 74 -0.93 3.94 -12.43
CA VAL A 74 -0.24 4.87 -11.54
C VAL A 74 1.23 4.94 -11.91
N TYR A 75 1.70 6.16 -12.15
CA TYR A 75 3.10 6.47 -12.47
C TYR A 75 3.73 7.28 -11.34
N VAL A 76 4.98 6.98 -11.07
CA VAL A 76 5.84 7.73 -10.12
C VAL A 76 7.07 8.18 -10.89
N ASP A 77 7.30 9.50 -10.96
CA ASP A 77 8.38 10.12 -11.75
C ASP A 77 8.42 9.64 -13.21
N GLY A 78 7.23 9.34 -13.78
CA GLY A 78 7.07 8.89 -15.17
C GLY A 78 7.30 7.39 -15.39
N GLU A 79 7.54 6.59 -14.34
CA GLU A 79 7.61 5.13 -14.43
C GLU A 79 6.30 4.51 -13.93
N ALA A 80 5.71 3.58 -14.69
CA ALA A 80 4.51 2.86 -14.28
C ALA A 80 4.84 1.93 -13.10
N VAL A 81 4.18 2.15 -11.96
CA VAL A 81 4.36 1.34 -10.73
C VAL A 81 3.19 0.41 -10.47
N LEU A 82 1.99 0.78 -10.91
CA LEU A 82 0.79 -0.04 -10.87
C LEU A 82 0.03 0.13 -12.19
N GLU A 83 -0.55 -0.95 -12.69
CA GLU A 83 -1.33 -0.98 -13.92
C GLU A 83 -2.68 -1.66 -13.69
N ASP A 84 -3.73 -1.14 -14.32
CA ASP A 84 -5.08 -1.71 -14.36
C ASP A 84 -5.72 -1.90 -12.96
N VAL A 85 -5.50 -0.93 -12.05
CA VAL A 85 -6.09 -0.96 -10.71
C VAL A 85 -7.59 -0.64 -10.82
N SER A 86 -8.44 -1.59 -10.44
CA SER A 86 -9.90 -1.43 -10.51
C SER A 86 -10.47 -0.82 -9.25
N PHE A 87 -11.70 -0.25 -9.37
CA PHE A 87 -12.44 0.26 -8.21
C PHE A 87 -12.55 -0.80 -7.11
N GLY A 88 -12.27 -0.40 -5.87
CA GLY A 88 -12.27 -1.27 -4.69
C GLY A 88 -10.97 -2.04 -4.45
N GLU A 89 -10.01 -2.01 -5.38
CA GLU A 89 -8.71 -2.64 -5.19
C GLU A 89 -7.78 -1.79 -4.33
N THR A 90 -7.01 -2.49 -3.49
CA THR A 90 -5.87 -1.92 -2.74
C THR A 90 -4.63 -2.73 -3.07
N SER A 91 -3.57 -2.06 -3.48
CA SER A 91 -2.28 -2.70 -3.81
C SER A 91 -1.57 -3.23 -2.56
N GLY A 92 -0.54 -4.05 -2.75
CA GLY A 92 0.47 -4.27 -1.72
C GLY A 92 1.34 -3.02 -1.51
N TYR A 93 2.07 -3.00 -0.38
CA TYR A 93 3.03 -1.94 -0.11
C TYR A 93 4.25 -2.02 -1.04
N LEU A 94 4.59 -0.88 -1.64
CA LEU A 94 5.78 -0.63 -2.44
C LEU A 94 6.80 0.12 -1.57
N GLU A 95 8.08 -0.24 -1.66
CA GLU A 95 9.15 0.47 -0.96
C GLU A 95 9.63 1.63 -1.82
N LEU A 96 9.60 2.85 -1.26
CA LEU A 96 10.10 4.08 -1.87
C LEU A 96 11.14 4.73 -0.95
N ALA A 97 12.18 5.33 -1.49
CA ALA A 97 13.08 6.16 -0.70
C ALA A 97 12.30 7.38 -0.14
N ALA A 98 12.73 7.91 1.01
CA ALA A 98 12.13 9.15 1.50
C ALA A 98 12.48 10.32 0.58
N ASP A 99 11.50 10.84 -0.13
CA ASP A 99 11.62 11.95 -1.10
C ASP A 99 10.23 12.52 -1.44
N THR A 100 10.20 13.47 -2.37
CA THR A 100 8.99 13.97 -3.01
C THR A 100 8.95 13.46 -4.44
N TYR A 101 7.85 12.81 -4.80
CA TYR A 101 7.62 12.17 -6.10
C TYR A 101 6.51 12.86 -6.85
N THR A 102 6.67 13.03 -8.16
CA THR A 102 5.56 13.39 -9.03
C THR A 102 4.74 12.15 -9.33
N VAL A 103 3.50 12.14 -8.84
CA VAL A 103 2.53 11.05 -9.06
C VAL A 103 1.58 11.46 -10.17
N GLU A 104 1.45 10.62 -11.17
CA GLU A 104 0.47 10.77 -12.26
C GLU A 104 -0.48 9.57 -12.26
N ILE A 105 -1.78 9.83 -12.41
CA ILE A 105 -2.82 8.81 -12.52
C ILE A 105 -3.52 8.99 -13.86
N THR A 106 -3.58 7.91 -14.64
CA THR A 106 -4.20 7.88 -15.97
C THR A 106 -5.24 6.75 -16.03
N PRO A 107 -6.22 6.80 -16.95
CA PRO A 107 -7.04 5.63 -17.26
C PRO A 107 -6.18 4.47 -17.75
N ALA A 108 -6.50 3.25 -17.33
CA ALA A 108 -5.73 2.07 -17.71
C ALA A 108 -5.61 1.93 -19.24
N GLY A 109 -4.36 1.84 -19.70
CA GLY A 109 -4.03 1.73 -21.12
C GLY A 109 -4.16 3.02 -21.94
N ASP A 110 -4.38 4.17 -21.31
CA ASP A 110 -4.40 5.50 -21.98
C ASP A 110 -3.47 6.48 -21.27
N PRO A 111 -2.15 6.36 -21.45
CA PRO A 111 -1.16 7.20 -20.78
C PRO A 111 -1.14 8.65 -21.27
N ASP A 112 -1.87 8.97 -22.35
CA ASP A 112 -1.94 10.33 -22.90
C ASP A 112 -3.04 11.19 -22.23
N THR A 113 -3.89 10.55 -21.39
CA THR A 113 -4.97 11.21 -20.65
C THR A 113 -4.67 11.23 -19.16
N THR A 114 -4.32 12.39 -18.60
CA THR A 114 -4.06 12.55 -17.16
C THR A 114 -5.35 12.83 -16.41
N VAL A 115 -5.67 12.01 -15.41
CA VAL A 115 -6.77 12.23 -14.44
C VAL A 115 -6.27 13.09 -13.27
N PHE A 116 -5.07 12.81 -12.81
CA PHE A 116 -4.41 13.56 -11.73
C PHE A 116 -2.90 13.60 -11.97
N GLU A 117 -2.28 14.74 -11.69
CA GLU A 117 -0.83 14.93 -11.59
C GLU A 117 -0.54 15.84 -10.39
N GLY A 118 0.38 15.42 -9.54
CA GLY A 118 0.78 16.22 -8.38
C GLY A 118 1.93 15.58 -7.60
N ASP A 119 2.48 16.36 -6.67
CA ASP A 119 3.61 15.94 -5.85
C ASP A 119 3.12 15.28 -4.56
N VAL A 120 3.68 14.11 -4.24
CA VAL A 120 3.47 13.38 -2.98
C VAL A 120 4.80 13.21 -2.28
N SER A 121 4.90 13.69 -1.03
CA SER A 121 6.10 13.53 -0.20
C SER A 121 5.91 12.36 0.76
N VAL A 122 6.95 11.51 0.86
CA VAL A 122 6.97 10.39 1.80
C VAL A 122 8.20 10.47 2.70
N GLU A 123 7.98 10.21 3.98
CA GLU A 123 9.02 10.24 5.01
C GLU A 123 9.56 8.83 5.28
N ALA A 124 10.81 8.73 5.68
CA ALA A 124 11.44 7.48 6.01
C ALA A 124 10.74 6.78 7.20
N GLU A 125 10.73 5.45 7.16
CA GLU A 125 10.18 4.59 8.22
C GLU A 125 8.68 4.81 8.48
N THR A 126 7.95 5.39 7.50
CA THR A 126 6.53 5.66 7.55
C THR A 126 5.81 4.84 6.48
N ASP A 127 4.66 4.30 6.84
CA ASP A 127 3.77 3.60 5.93
C ASP A 127 2.65 4.53 5.49
N TYR A 128 2.28 4.47 4.22
CA TYR A 128 1.24 5.30 3.64
C TYR A 128 0.23 4.51 2.83
N THR A 129 -1.02 4.92 2.93
CA THR A 129 -2.06 4.57 1.95
C THR A 129 -2.42 5.84 1.17
N VAL A 130 -2.27 5.79 -0.16
CA VAL A 130 -2.75 6.83 -1.06
C VAL A 130 -4.04 6.34 -1.69
N ALA A 131 -5.17 6.89 -1.24
CA ALA A 131 -6.49 6.51 -1.75
C ALA A 131 -6.95 7.50 -2.81
N ALA A 132 -7.21 7.02 -4.03
CA ALA A 132 -7.88 7.79 -5.07
C ALA A 132 -9.37 7.86 -4.74
N ILE A 133 -9.87 9.03 -4.33
CA ILE A 133 -11.26 9.27 -3.92
C ILE A 133 -11.91 10.34 -4.80
N GLY A 134 -13.22 10.53 -4.64
CA GLY A 134 -13.97 11.52 -5.41
C GLY A 134 -14.33 11.02 -6.81
N GLU A 135 -14.66 11.93 -7.69
CA GLU A 135 -15.23 11.66 -9.00
C GLU A 135 -14.44 12.36 -10.11
N VAL A 136 -14.30 11.68 -11.25
CA VAL A 136 -13.73 12.26 -12.47
C VAL A 136 -14.83 12.99 -13.23
N GLY A 137 -14.59 14.25 -13.60
CA GLY A 137 -15.52 15.08 -14.39
C GLY A 137 -15.47 16.54 -13.97
N ASP A 138 -16.11 17.41 -14.78
CA ASP A 138 -16.12 18.87 -14.55
C ASP A 138 -17.29 19.34 -13.65
N ASP A 139 -18.39 18.61 -13.62
CA ASP A 139 -19.63 18.97 -12.91
C ASP A 139 -19.93 17.97 -11.76
N VAL A 140 -18.92 17.68 -10.94
CA VAL A 140 -19.01 16.74 -9.81
C VAL A 140 -18.94 17.49 -8.47
N ASP A 141 -19.63 16.99 -7.45
CA ASP A 141 -19.64 17.61 -6.13
C ASP A 141 -18.33 17.39 -5.36
N ARG A 142 -17.66 16.26 -5.62
CA ARG A 142 -16.39 15.85 -5.00
C ARG A 142 -15.40 15.47 -6.09
N SER A 143 -14.51 16.39 -6.45
CA SER A 143 -13.50 16.15 -7.48
C SER A 143 -12.56 15.03 -7.10
N PHE A 144 -12.08 14.29 -8.10
CA PHE A 144 -11.05 13.28 -7.93
C PHE A 144 -9.79 13.86 -7.29
N GLU A 145 -9.32 13.20 -6.23
CA GLU A 145 -8.09 13.58 -5.53
C GLU A 145 -7.42 12.37 -4.86
N PRO A 146 -6.10 12.36 -4.73
CA PRO A 146 -5.40 11.41 -3.88
C PRO A 146 -5.47 11.87 -2.42
N LEU A 147 -6.08 11.07 -1.58
CA LEU A 147 -6.05 11.21 -0.12
C LEU A 147 -4.84 10.46 0.43
N VAL A 148 -3.86 11.18 0.99
CA VAL A 148 -2.67 10.58 1.59
C VAL A 148 -2.93 10.34 3.08
N LEU A 149 -2.82 9.09 3.50
CA LEU A 149 -3.04 8.63 4.88
C LEU A 149 -1.75 8.01 5.41
N GLU A 150 -1.30 8.43 6.58
CA GLU A 150 -0.25 7.71 7.32
C GLU A 150 -0.86 6.48 8.00
N ASP A 151 -0.20 5.33 7.87
CA ASP A 151 -0.69 4.05 8.37
C ASP A 151 0.01 3.71 9.69
N ASP A 152 -0.76 3.52 10.76
CA ASP A 152 -0.26 2.95 12.01
C ASP A 152 -0.38 1.42 11.96
N ASN A 153 0.66 0.79 11.43
CA ASN A 153 0.78 -0.66 11.30
C ASN A 153 1.41 -1.33 12.53
N SER A 154 1.54 -0.62 13.66
CA SER A 154 2.02 -1.21 14.90
C SER A 154 1.04 -2.28 15.42
N ASP A 155 1.58 -3.34 16.04
CA ASP A 155 0.79 -4.45 16.58
C ASP A 155 -0.17 -3.96 17.69
N PRO A 156 -1.50 -4.11 17.53
CA PRO A 156 -2.48 -3.71 18.53
C PRO A 156 -2.61 -4.70 19.71
N GLY A 157 -1.92 -5.84 19.64
CA GLY A 157 -1.96 -6.91 20.64
C GLY A 157 -2.89 -8.08 20.28
N ASP A 158 -2.56 -9.27 20.78
CA ASP A 158 -3.16 -10.55 20.36
C ASP A 158 -4.71 -10.62 20.51
N ASP A 159 -5.29 -9.86 21.43
CA ASP A 159 -6.74 -9.85 21.70
C ASP A 159 -7.46 -8.63 21.10
N THR A 160 -6.75 -7.77 20.36
CA THR A 160 -7.23 -6.48 19.86
C THR A 160 -7.00 -6.36 18.38
N ALA A 161 -7.93 -5.78 17.65
CA ALA A 161 -7.77 -5.33 16.27
C ALA A 161 -7.80 -3.80 16.23
N ARG A 162 -6.98 -3.20 15.37
CA ARG A 162 -7.08 -1.76 15.04
C ARG A 162 -7.84 -1.65 13.73
N VAL A 163 -8.85 -0.80 13.71
CA VAL A 163 -9.66 -0.53 12.53
C VAL A 163 -9.62 0.96 12.23
N ARG A 164 -9.22 1.31 11.02
CA ARG A 164 -9.37 2.65 10.46
C ARG A 164 -10.58 2.66 9.54
N ALA A 165 -11.48 3.63 9.73
CA ALA A 165 -12.52 3.93 8.77
C ALA A 165 -12.10 5.14 7.92
N VAL A 166 -12.37 5.09 6.61
CA VAL A 166 -12.14 6.16 5.65
C VAL A 166 -13.43 6.41 4.89
N HIS A 167 -13.92 7.65 4.87
CA HIS A 167 -15.11 8.00 4.12
C HIS A 167 -14.73 8.47 2.71
N ALA A 168 -15.01 7.61 1.71
CA ALA A 168 -14.69 7.82 0.30
C ALA A 168 -15.91 7.83 -0.63
N SER A 169 -17.15 7.80 -0.08
CA SER A 169 -18.39 7.87 -0.87
C SER A 169 -18.71 9.33 -1.22
N PRO A 170 -18.72 9.72 -2.50
CA PRO A 170 -18.81 11.13 -2.89
C PRO A 170 -20.20 11.75 -2.66
N ASP A 171 -21.27 10.97 -2.71
CA ASP A 171 -22.67 11.42 -2.55
C ASP A 171 -23.24 11.20 -1.14
N ALA A 172 -22.49 10.52 -0.26
CA ALA A 172 -22.93 10.31 1.11
C ALA A 172 -22.59 11.53 2.00
N PRO A 173 -23.50 11.94 2.91
CA PRO A 173 -23.20 12.95 3.93
C PRO A 173 -22.21 12.39 4.96
N ALA A 174 -21.87 13.20 5.98
CA ALA A 174 -21.15 12.69 7.13
C ALA A 174 -21.87 11.47 7.74
N VAL A 175 -21.10 10.52 8.24
CA VAL A 175 -21.63 9.24 8.75
C VAL A 175 -21.12 8.92 10.14
N ASP A 176 -21.99 8.28 10.94
CA ASP A 176 -21.65 7.61 12.18
C ASP A 176 -21.49 6.11 11.91
N ILE A 177 -20.52 5.48 12.56
CA ILE A 177 -20.36 4.01 12.49
C ILE A 177 -20.50 3.45 13.90
N THR A 178 -21.47 2.55 14.06
CA THR A 178 -21.77 1.92 15.35
C THR A 178 -21.67 0.40 15.28
N ALA A 179 -21.32 -0.26 16.39
CA ALA A 179 -21.34 -1.70 16.53
C ALA A 179 -21.93 -2.10 17.88
N GLY A 180 -22.90 -3.01 17.91
CA GLY A 180 -23.52 -3.48 19.16
C GLY A 180 -24.19 -2.39 19.99
N GLY A 181 -24.42 -1.21 19.43
CA GLY A 181 -24.95 -0.02 20.11
C GLY A 181 -23.88 0.90 20.68
N GLU A 182 -22.61 0.60 20.50
CA GLU A 182 -21.47 1.49 20.80
C GLU A 182 -21.08 2.27 19.56
N VAL A 183 -20.72 3.54 19.72
CA VAL A 183 -20.21 4.40 18.66
C VAL A 183 -18.73 4.11 18.47
N LEU A 184 -18.34 3.73 17.27
CA LEU A 184 -16.95 3.54 16.89
C LEU A 184 -16.37 4.80 16.24
N PHE A 185 -17.15 5.44 15.37
CA PHE A 185 -16.79 6.67 14.69
C PHE A 185 -18.00 7.61 14.66
N ASP A 186 -17.77 8.89 14.88
CA ASP A 186 -18.77 9.95 15.01
C ASP A 186 -18.51 11.03 13.95
N GLY A 187 -19.48 11.32 13.09
CA GLY A 187 -19.50 12.42 12.15
C GLY A 187 -18.39 12.40 11.10
N VAL A 188 -17.95 11.23 10.61
CA VAL A 188 -16.87 11.13 9.62
C VAL A 188 -17.32 11.74 8.30
N GLN A 189 -16.64 12.80 7.84
CA GLN A 189 -16.93 13.49 6.58
C GLN A 189 -16.15 12.87 5.42
N PHE A 190 -16.61 13.16 4.17
CA PHE A 190 -15.87 12.76 2.98
C PHE A 190 -14.41 13.21 3.02
N GLY A 191 -13.47 12.28 2.73
CA GLY A 191 -12.02 12.48 2.81
C GLY A 191 -11.46 12.42 4.23
N GLU A 192 -12.30 12.25 5.25
CA GLU A 192 -11.82 12.06 6.63
C GLU A 192 -11.64 10.59 6.98
N SER A 193 -10.79 10.36 7.96
CA SER A 193 -10.55 9.03 8.52
C SER A 193 -10.40 9.08 10.04
N GLY A 194 -10.71 7.97 10.69
CA GLY A 194 -10.48 7.78 12.12
C GLY A 194 -10.01 6.35 12.39
N SER A 195 -9.33 6.13 13.51
CA SER A 195 -8.89 4.80 13.94
C SER A 195 -9.37 4.49 15.35
N VAL A 196 -9.75 3.24 15.58
CA VAL A 196 -10.18 2.71 16.87
C VAL A 196 -9.59 1.34 17.09
N GLU A 197 -9.29 1.01 18.34
CA GLU A 197 -8.96 -0.34 18.75
C GLU A 197 -10.19 -1.03 19.39
N VAL A 198 -10.51 -2.22 18.90
CA VAL A 198 -11.63 -3.02 19.37
C VAL A 198 -11.16 -4.43 19.70
N PRO A 199 -11.80 -5.15 20.64
CA PRO A 199 -11.51 -6.56 20.87
C PRO A 199 -11.63 -7.38 19.57
N ALA A 200 -10.81 -8.42 19.41
CA ALA A 200 -10.99 -9.36 18.30
C ALA A 200 -12.35 -10.05 18.40
N GLY A 201 -13.01 -10.24 17.25
CA GLY A 201 -14.34 -10.87 17.22
C GLY A 201 -15.16 -10.53 15.98
N ASP A 202 -16.42 -10.98 16.02
CA ASP A 202 -17.38 -10.72 14.95
C ASP A 202 -18.24 -9.50 15.31
N TYR A 203 -18.39 -8.58 14.36
CA TYR A 203 -19.14 -7.35 14.53
C TYR A 203 -20.14 -7.17 13.39
N THR A 204 -21.33 -6.69 13.72
CA THR A 204 -22.25 -6.10 12.76
C THR A 204 -22.09 -4.59 12.85
N LEU A 205 -21.39 -4.01 11.88
CA LEU A 205 -21.20 -2.55 11.75
C LEU A 205 -22.42 -1.93 11.12
N ARG A 206 -22.89 -0.81 11.65
CA ARG A 206 -23.99 -0.03 11.11
C ARG A 206 -23.48 1.36 10.76
N VAL A 207 -23.56 1.67 9.47
CA VAL A 207 -23.33 3.02 8.97
C VAL A 207 -24.65 3.78 9.04
N ARG A 208 -24.62 4.95 9.65
CA ARG A 208 -25.79 5.81 9.91
C ARG A 208 -25.54 7.20 9.35
N GLY A 209 -26.62 7.93 9.07
CA GLY A 209 -26.51 9.38 8.88
C GLY A 209 -26.05 10.04 10.16
N ASP A 210 -25.12 11.00 10.07
CA ASP A 210 -24.59 11.74 11.20
C ASP A 210 -25.70 12.47 11.98
N THR A 211 -25.70 12.30 13.31
CA THR A 211 -26.57 13.01 14.27
C THR A 211 -25.83 13.22 15.59
N GLU A 212 -26.19 14.26 16.35
CA GLU A 212 -25.57 14.56 17.66
C GLU A 212 -25.65 13.39 18.66
N GLU A 213 -26.61 12.48 18.52
CA GLU A 213 -26.85 11.33 19.41
C GLU A 213 -26.42 9.99 18.76
N ASN A 214 -25.86 10.02 17.54
CA ASN A 214 -25.43 8.85 16.76
C ASN A 214 -26.55 7.80 16.56
N ASP A 215 -27.80 8.24 16.50
CA ASP A 215 -29.01 7.43 16.36
C ASP A 215 -29.72 7.61 15.00
N GLY A 216 -29.03 8.23 14.03
CA GLY A 216 -29.51 8.42 12.69
C GLY A 216 -29.98 7.12 12.03
N ASP A 217 -30.73 7.24 10.93
CA ASP A 217 -31.20 6.08 10.16
C ASP A 217 -30.02 5.23 9.69
N VAL A 218 -30.14 3.92 9.78
CA VAL A 218 -29.15 2.97 9.24
C VAL A 218 -29.22 3.00 7.73
N VAL A 219 -28.14 3.40 7.09
CA VAL A 219 -28.01 3.43 5.62
C VAL A 219 -27.40 2.16 5.05
N ALA A 220 -26.53 1.50 5.84
CA ALA A 220 -25.94 0.21 5.48
C ALA A 220 -25.55 -0.59 6.72
N GLU A 221 -25.51 -1.92 6.59
CA GLU A 221 -25.12 -2.85 7.65
C GLU A 221 -24.14 -3.88 7.08
N PHE A 222 -23.02 -4.12 7.78
CA PHE A 222 -21.95 -5.01 7.33
C PHE A 222 -21.51 -5.94 8.45
N ASP A 223 -21.39 -7.22 8.16
CA ASP A 223 -20.82 -8.19 9.08
C ASP A 223 -19.31 -8.31 8.79
N VAL A 224 -18.48 -8.06 9.80
CA VAL A 224 -17.02 -8.15 9.73
C VAL A 224 -16.47 -9.04 10.82
N SER A 225 -15.40 -9.77 10.50
CA SER A 225 -14.66 -10.61 11.46
C SER A 225 -13.26 -10.03 11.61
N LEU A 226 -12.91 -9.60 12.81
CA LEU A 226 -11.64 -8.93 13.14
C LEU A 226 -10.76 -9.88 13.95
N ALA A 227 -9.59 -10.21 13.40
CA ALA A 227 -8.59 -11.02 14.07
C ALA A 227 -7.74 -10.18 15.03
N GLY A 228 -7.32 -10.75 16.16
CA GLY A 228 -6.39 -10.09 17.06
C GLY A 228 -4.98 -9.95 16.47
N GLY A 229 -4.24 -8.93 16.88
CA GLY A 229 -2.93 -8.61 16.32
C GLY A 229 -2.98 -8.05 14.90
N THR A 230 -4.15 -7.62 14.42
CA THR A 230 -4.35 -7.24 13.02
C THR A 230 -4.82 -5.81 12.90
N VAL A 231 -4.30 -5.11 11.88
CA VAL A 231 -4.70 -3.76 11.50
C VAL A 231 -5.51 -3.82 10.20
N TYR A 232 -6.61 -3.12 10.17
CA TYR A 232 -7.53 -3.05 9.03
C TYR A 232 -7.82 -1.62 8.63
N THR A 233 -7.98 -1.38 7.33
CA THR A 233 -8.64 -0.18 6.80
C THR A 233 -9.95 -0.57 6.14
N ALA A 234 -11.01 0.12 6.49
CA ALA A 234 -12.34 -0.02 5.93
C ALA A 234 -12.72 1.27 5.18
N PHE A 235 -12.84 1.19 3.87
CA PHE A 235 -13.28 2.31 3.03
C PHE A 235 -14.79 2.23 2.85
N ALA A 236 -15.51 3.25 3.30
CA ALA A 236 -16.90 3.46 2.96
C ALA A 236 -16.93 4.14 1.58
N ALA A 237 -17.13 3.37 0.52
CA ALA A 237 -16.96 3.81 -0.87
C ALA A 237 -18.15 3.38 -1.74
N GLY A 238 -18.17 3.86 -2.99
CA GLY A 238 -19.32 3.71 -3.89
C GLY A 238 -20.38 4.78 -3.66
N TYR A 239 -21.49 4.69 -4.35
CA TYR A 239 -22.59 5.64 -4.27
C TYR A 239 -23.69 5.19 -3.30
N LEU A 240 -24.08 6.08 -2.40
CA LEU A 240 -25.26 5.86 -1.55
C LEU A 240 -26.55 5.83 -2.38
N ASN A 241 -26.61 6.67 -3.42
CA ASN A 241 -27.73 6.75 -4.37
C ASN A 241 -27.20 6.66 -5.81
N PRO A 242 -26.83 5.45 -6.29
CA PRO A 242 -26.30 5.30 -7.64
C PRO A 242 -27.36 5.74 -8.68
N ASP A 243 -26.93 6.52 -9.68
CA ASP A 243 -27.80 7.00 -10.77
C ASP A 243 -28.13 5.87 -11.77
N ASP A 244 -27.20 4.93 -11.95
CA ASP A 244 -27.33 3.77 -12.83
C ASP A 244 -27.09 2.46 -12.08
N GLU A 245 -27.73 1.36 -12.53
CA GLU A 245 -27.48 0.00 -11.98
C GLU A 245 -26.01 -0.48 -12.22
N ALA A 246 -25.27 0.18 -13.09
CA ALA A 246 -23.87 -0.11 -13.40
C ALA A 246 -22.92 0.60 -12.43
N ASP A 247 -23.36 1.65 -11.74
CA ASP A 247 -22.55 2.37 -10.80
C ASP A 247 -22.29 1.54 -9.52
N PRO A 248 -21.09 1.58 -8.95
CA PRO A 248 -20.80 0.88 -7.72
C PRO A 248 -21.69 1.39 -6.58
N ALA A 249 -22.54 0.54 -6.04
CA ALA A 249 -23.34 0.86 -4.87
C ALA A 249 -22.43 1.01 -3.64
N PHE A 250 -22.88 1.79 -2.65
CA PHE A 250 -22.19 1.97 -1.37
C PHE A 250 -21.87 0.63 -0.72
N ASP A 251 -20.59 0.43 -0.39
CA ASP A 251 -20.08 -0.77 0.27
C ASP A 251 -18.97 -0.40 1.25
N LEU A 252 -18.66 -1.32 2.16
CA LEU A 252 -17.54 -1.25 3.08
C LEU A 252 -16.42 -2.17 2.61
N LEU A 253 -15.46 -1.60 1.92
CA LEU A 253 -14.32 -2.32 1.35
C LEU A 253 -13.22 -2.43 2.41
N VAL A 254 -13.05 -3.63 2.96
CA VAL A 254 -12.10 -3.88 4.06
C VAL A 254 -10.82 -4.50 3.52
N THR A 255 -9.69 -3.89 3.84
CA THR A 255 -8.35 -4.41 3.56
C THR A 255 -7.58 -4.65 4.85
N GLN A 256 -6.75 -5.68 4.88
CA GLN A 256 -5.81 -5.93 5.97
C GLN A 256 -4.51 -5.16 5.68
N ASP A 257 -4.06 -4.35 6.64
CA ASP A 257 -2.88 -3.49 6.52
C ASP A 257 -1.65 -4.20 7.07
N ALA A 258 -1.78 -4.77 8.26
CA ALA A 258 -0.74 -5.53 8.94
C ALA A 258 -1.37 -6.62 9.82
N GLY A 259 -0.53 -7.57 10.25
CA GLY A 259 -0.91 -8.67 11.12
C GLY A 259 -0.65 -10.04 10.49
N THR A 260 -0.93 -11.10 11.24
CA THR A 260 -0.64 -12.51 10.88
C THR A 260 -1.85 -13.21 10.29
#